data_e4faeb0a04de0c337dca9445a6328bd9
#
_entry.id   e4faeb0a04de0c337dca9445a6328bd9
#
_cell.length_a   1.000
_cell.length_b   1.000
_cell.length_c   1.000
_cell.angle_alpha   90.00
_cell.angle_beta   90.00
_cell.angle_gamma   90.00
#
_symmetry.space_group_name_H-M   'P 1'
#
loop_
_entity.id
_entity.type
_entity.pdbx_description
1 polymer ?
#
loop_
_entity_poly.entity_id
_entity_poly.type
_entity_poly.pdbx_seq_one_letter_code
_entity_poly.pdbx_strand_id
1 'polypeptide(L)'
;LEDTDLFITSYGVLRRDIENYQDLHFYCAILDEAQHIKNPSTQAAQAAKDIPAQVRFALTGTPVENSLTELWSIFDFILPGYLRSHKFFQDHFETPIVKDQDQEALQNLSRHIRPFLLRRLKKEVLKELPPKVESKMSAEMTPRQSKVYAAWLAKARQEMQEELTAQGFEQSRIKILALLTRLRQLCCHPALFLDDYRGGSGKLDLLHELLQDA
;
A
#
# COMPACT_ATOMS: atom_id res chain seq x y z
N LEU A 1 -31.04 15.94 -6.22
CA LEU A 1 -29.72 16.28 -5.60
C LEU A 1 -29.74 17.68 -4.97
N GLU A 2 -30.68 18.57 -5.38
CA GLU A 2 -30.71 19.98 -4.95
C GLU A 2 -30.98 20.18 -3.43
N ASP A 3 -31.56 19.19 -2.76
CA ASP A 3 -31.88 19.24 -1.32
C ASP A 3 -30.92 18.40 -0.44
N THR A 4 -29.73 18.10 -0.92
CA THR A 4 -28.80 17.22 -0.21
C THR A 4 -27.54 18.00 0.21
N ASP A 5 -27.29 18.09 1.52
CA ASP A 5 -26.15 18.81 2.09
C ASP A 5 -24.86 17.98 2.09
N LEU A 6 -24.97 16.64 2.12
CA LEU A 6 -23.82 15.73 2.23
C LEU A 6 -23.95 14.56 1.25
N PHE A 7 -22.92 14.36 0.46
CA PHE A 7 -22.77 13.23 -0.45
C PHE A 7 -21.68 12.28 0.07
N ILE A 8 -22.01 11.02 0.22
CA ILE A 8 -21.06 9.97 0.59
C ILE A 8 -20.99 8.97 -0.54
N THR A 9 -19.78 8.74 -1.06
CA THR A 9 -19.55 7.81 -2.16
C THR A 9 -18.25 7.02 -1.94
N SER A 10 -18.05 5.94 -2.69
CA SER A 10 -16.79 5.20 -2.70
C SER A 10 -15.93 5.57 -3.92
N TYR A 11 -14.61 5.35 -3.84
CA TYR A 11 -13.71 5.58 -4.98
C TYR A 11 -14.12 4.82 -6.24
N GLY A 12 -14.67 3.60 -6.08
CA GLY A 12 -15.15 2.80 -7.20
C GLY A 12 -16.36 3.39 -7.91
N VAL A 13 -17.33 3.89 -7.13
CA VAL A 13 -18.54 4.56 -7.64
C VAL A 13 -18.16 5.91 -8.25
N LEU A 14 -17.36 6.71 -7.54
CA LEU A 14 -16.90 8.01 -8.04
C LEU A 14 -16.22 7.88 -9.41
N ARG A 15 -15.30 6.91 -9.56
CA ARG A 15 -14.61 6.66 -10.83
C ARG A 15 -15.56 6.32 -11.97
N ARG A 16 -16.62 5.53 -11.68
CA ARG A 16 -17.59 5.10 -12.68
C ARG A 16 -18.52 6.23 -13.10
N ASP A 17 -18.92 7.03 -12.13
CA ASP A 17 -20.03 7.96 -12.26
C ASP A 17 -19.56 9.43 -12.20
N ILE A 18 -18.27 9.71 -12.50
CA ILE A 18 -17.67 11.04 -12.34
C ILE A 18 -18.41 12.13 -13.12
N GLU A 19 -18.96 11.81 -14.27
CA GLU A 19 -19.71 12.75 -15.11
C GLU A 19 -20.93 13.33 -14.34
N ASN A 20 -21.54 12.57 -13.45
CA ASN A 20 -22.69 13.04 -12.64
C ASN A 20 -22.30 14.06 -11.55
N TYR A 21 -20.99 14.16 -11.24
CA TYR A 21 -20.47 15.06 -10.21
C TYR A 21 -19.88 16.35 -10.80
N GLN A 22 -19.58 16.39 -12.09
CA GLN A 22 -18.89 17.53 -12.73
C GLN A 22 -19.71 18.81 -12.74
N ASP A 23 -21.04 18.70 -12.84
CA ASP A 23 -21.96 19.84 -12.83
C ASP A 23 -22.33 20.31 -11.41
N LEU A 24 -21.93 19.55 -10.38
CA LEU A 24 -22.16 19.89 -8.99
C LEU A 24 -21.03 20.78 -8.46
N HIS A 25 -21.37 21.79 -7.65
CA HIS A 25 -20.39 22.68 -7.03
C HIS A 25 -20.31 22.39 -5.54
N PHE A 26 -19.29 21.64 -5.13
CA PHE A 26 -19.10 21.32 -3.73
C PHE A 26 -18.33 22.42 -3.00
N TYR A 27 -18.76 22.75 -1.77
CA TYR A 27 -17.96 23.60 -0.91
C TYR A 27 -16.70 22.86 -0.43
N CYS A 28 -16.84 21.60 -0.06
CA CYS A 28 -15.76 20.80 0.48
C CYS A 28 -15.77 19.38 -0.10
N ALA A 29 -14.60 18.88 -0.49
CA ALA A 29 -14.35 17.48 -0.82
C ALA A 29 -13.38 16.88 0.20
N ILE A 30 -13.77 15.77 0.82
CA ILE A 30 -12.96 15.06 1.81
C ILE A 30 -12.71 13.64 1.30
N LEU A 31 -11.45 13.28 1.13
CA LEU A 31 -11.05 11.91 0.83
C LEU A 31 -10.66 11.22 2.14
N ASP A 32 -11.37 10.16 2.50
CA ASP A 32 -10.91 9.23 3.52
C ASP A 32 -10.07 8.13 2.88
N GLU A 33 -9.08 7.60 3.62
CA GLU A 33 -8.10 6.63 3.11
C GLU A 33 -7.46 7.10 1.78
N ALA A 34 -6.95 8.33 1.78
CA ALA A 34 -6.46 9.00 0.56
C ALA A 34 -5.28 8.27 -0.13
N GLN A 35 -4.70 7.22 0.47
CA GLN A 35 -3.76 6.35 -0.23
C GLN A 35 -4.37 5.66 -1.47
N HIS A 36 -5.70 5.63 -1.60
CA HIS A 36 -6.34 5.16 -2.83
C HIS A 36 -6.01 6.01 -4.07
N ILE A 37 -5.61 7.26 -3.88
CA ILE A 37 -5.19 8.17 -4.98
C ILE A 37 -3.66 8.35 -5.04
N LYS A 38 -2.88 7.55 -4.34
CA LYS A 38 -1.41 7.67 -4.28
C LYS A 38 -0.71 7.51 -5.62
N ASN A 39 -1.28 6.76 -6.55
CA ASN A 39 -0.81 6.69 -7.92
C ASN A 39 -1.58 7.68 -8.80
N PRO A 40 -0.94 8.76 -9.27
CA PRO A 40 -1.61 9.84 -10.03
C PRO A 40 -2.16 9.40 -11.38
N SER A 41 -1.70 8.27 -11.94
CA SER A 41 -2.13 7.77 -13.25
C SER A 41 -3.40 6.92 -13.17
N THR A 42 -3.90 6.58 -11.99
CA THR A 42 -5.10 5.76 -11.85
C THR A 42 -6.36 6.57 -12.15
N GLN A 43 -7.37 5.89 -12.72
CA GLN A 43 -8.68 6.50 -12.96
C GLN A 43 -9.33 7.04 -11.66
N ALA A 44 -9.09 6.38 -10.51
CA ALA A 44 -9.61 6.84 -9.23
C ALA A 44 -8.97 8.16 -8.79
N ALA A 45 -7.65 8.32 -9.00
CA ALA A 45 -6.95 9.57 -8.71
C ALA A 45 -7.42 10.71 -9.63
N GLN A 46 -7.61 10.43 -10.91
CA GLN A 46 -8.12 11.41 -11.87
C GLN A 46 -9.55 11.83 -11.50
N ALA A 47 -10.45 10.87 -11.29
CA ALA A 47 -11.82 11.16 -10.90
C ALA A 47 -11.92 11.98 -9.60
N ALA A 48 -11.07 11.68 -8.60
CA ALA A 48 -11.04 12.46 -7.37
C ALA A 48 -10.59 13.92 -7.62
N LYS A 49 -9.63 14.14 -8.50
CA LYS A 49 -9.14 15.50 -8.86
C LYS A 49 -10.15 16.30 -9.68
N ASP A 50 -10.98 15.61 -10.46
CA ASP A 50 -12.00 16.21 -11.31
C ASP A 50 -13.25 16.69 -10.54
N ILE A 51 -13.37 16.36 -9.25
CA ILE A 51 -14.46 16.86 -8.41
C ILE A 51 -14.34 18.38 -8.26
N PRO A 52 -15.35 19.17 -8.65
CA PRO A 52 -15.33 20.63 -8.50
C PRO A 52 -15.64 21.01 -7.04
N ALA A 53 -14.59 21.26 -6.24
CA ALA A 53 -14.70 21.65 -4.84
C ALA A 53 -13.82 22.87 -4.52
N GLN A 54 -14.33 23.77 -3.66
CA GLN A 54 -13.60 24.97 -3.24
C GLN A 54 -12.49 24.62 -2.24
N VAL A 55 -12.76 23.70 -1.30
CA VAL A 55 -11.82 23.26 -0.27
C VAL A 55 -11.66 21.75 -0.36
N ARG A 56 -10.45 21.25 -0.14
CA ARG A 56 -10.17 19.83 -0.25
C ARG A 56 -9.35 19.35 0.94
N PHE A 57 -9.73 18.21 1.49
CA PHE A 57 -9.01 17.52 2.57
C PHE A 57 -8.73 16.08 2.18
N ALA A 58 -7.61 15.57 2.64
CA ALA A 58 -7.23 14.17 2.49
C ALA A 58 -6.86 13.60 3.87
N LEU A 59 -7.55 12.53 4.26
CA LEU A 59 -7.29 11.78 5.48
C LEU A 59 -6.59 10.48 5.12
N THR A 60 -5.49 10.18 5.78
CA THR A 60 -4.74 8.95 5.57
C THR A 60 -3.95 8.56 6.80
N GLY A 61 -3.90 7.27 7.12
CA GLY A 61 -3.01 6.73 8.15
C GLY A 61 -1.55 6.65 7.71
N THR A 62 -1.31 6.64 6.39
CA THR A 62 0.00 6.40 5.77
C THR A 62 0.23 7.40 4.63
N PRO A 63 0.61 8.65 4.92
CA PRO A 63 0.74 9.70 3.90
C PRO A 63 1.84 9.43 2.87
N VAL A 64 2.89 8.70 3.26
CA VAL A 64 3.99 8.27 2.39
C VAL A 64 4.40 6.86 2.80
N GLU A 65 4.11 5.86 1.98
CA GLU A 65 4.51 4.48 2.23
C GLU A 65 5.77 4.10 1.46
N ASN A 66 5.78 4.37 0.15
CA ASN A 66 6.78 3.81 -0.75
C ASN A 66 7.53 4.85 -1.58
N SER A 67 6.94 6.00 -1.88
CA SER A 67 7.58 7.01 -2.73
C SER A 67 7.06 8.42 -2.47
N LEU A 68 7.88 9.42 -2.85
CA LEU A 68 7.48 10.83 -2.81
C LEU A 68 6.43 11.17 -3.88
N THR A 69 6.32 10.36 -4.94
CA THR A 69 5.23 10.47 -5.93
C THR A 69 3.86 10.31 -5.26
N GLU A 70 3.72 9.44 -4.24
CA GLU A 70 2.47 9.27 -3.49
C GLU A 70 2.08 10.57 -2.77
N LEU A 71 3.04 11.22 -2.13
CA LEU A 71 2.85 12.53 -1.51
C LEU A 71 2.42 13.58 -2.53
N TRP A 72 3.12 13.64 -3.67
CA TRP A 72 2.78 14.57 -4.75
C TRP A 72 1.32 14.38 -5.21
N SER A 73 0.88 13.15 -5.40
CA SER A 73 -0.48 12.86 -5.87
C SER A 73 -1.57 13.33 -4.89
N ILE A 74 -1.34 13.17 -3.59
CA ILE A 74 -2.25 13.66 -2.55
C ILE A 74 -2.26 15.19 -2.52
N PHE A 75 -1.09 15.82 -2.62
CA PHE A 75 -0.99 17.29 -2.65
C PHE A 75 -1.59 17.89 -3.91
N ASP A 76 -1.47 17.23 -5.05
CA ASP A 76 -2.10 17.66 -6.30
C ASP A 76 -3.64 17.60 -6.24
N PHE A 77 -4.20 16.72 -5.41
CA PHE A 77 -5.62 16.76 -5.08
C PHE A 77 -5.97 17.91 -4.11
N ILE A 78 -5.23 18.07 -3.00
CA ILE A 78 -5.55 19.07 -1.96
C ILE A 78 -5.35 20.50 -2.48
N LEU A 79 -4.22 20.75 -3.12
CA LEU A 79 -3.75 22.04 -3.61
C LEU A 79 -3.21 21.89 -5.04
N PRO A 80 -4.09 21.84 -6.06
CA PRO A 80 -3.67 21.65 -7.45
C PRO A 80 -2.60 22.67 -7.88
N GLY A 81 -1.50 22.17 -8.43
CA GLY A 81 -0.40 22.99 -8.91
C GLY A 81 0.57 23.53 -7.85
N TYR A 82 0.30 23.37 -6.56
CA TYR A 82 1.17 23.86 -5.47
C TYR A 82 2.59 23.26 -5.53
N LEU A 83 2.71 21.96 -5.74
CA LEU A 83 3.98 21.27 -5.94
C LEU A 83 4.40 21.21 -7.41
N ARG A 84 3.77 22.02 -8.27
CA ARG A 84 3.99 22.10 -9.72
C ARG A 84 3.67 20.76 -10.44
N SER A 85 4.15 20.61 -11.68
CA SER A 85 3.91 19.38 -12.44
C SER A 85 4.64 18.19 -11.82
N HIS A 86 4.13 16.98 -12.05
CA HIS A 86 4.76 15.74 -11.56
C HIS A 86 6.22 15.62 -12.02
N LYS A 87 6.50 15.98 -13.29
CA LYS A 87 7.87 15.97 -13.81
C LYS A 87 8.77 16.95 -13.06
N PHE A 88 8.31 18.16 -12.80
CA PHE A 88 9.08 19.14 -12.01
C PHE A 88 9.37 18.60 -10.60
N PHE A 89 8.36 18.04 -9.94
CA PHE A 89 8.50 17.47 -8.60
C PHE A 89 9.51 16.31 -8.59
N GLN A 90 9.46 15.45 -9.60
CA GLN A 90 10.36 14.32 -9.74
C GLN A 90 11.81 14.78 -9.94
N ASP A 91 12.04 15.78 -10.80
CA ASP A 91 13.37 16.27 -11.11
C ASP A 91 14.00 17.08 -9.95
N HIS A 92 13.21 17.83 -9.19
CA HIS A 92 13.70 18.76 -8.16
C HIS A 92 13.62 18.23 -6.73
N PHE A 93 12.76 17.26 -6.46
CA PHE A 93 12.59 16.70 -5.12
C PHE A 93 12.79 15.19 -5.08
N GLU A 94 12.01 14.41 -5.86
CA GLU A 94 12.05 12.95 -5.71
C GLU A 94 13.41 12.37 -6.08
N THR A 95 13.94 12.70 -7.24
CA THR A 95 15.25 12.18 -7.70
C THR A 95 16.40 12.62 -6.80
N PRO A 96 16.58 13.91 -6.46
CA PRO A 96 17.62 14.34 -5.54
C PRO A 96 17.53 13.69 -4.15
N ILE A 97 16.31 13.62 -3.57
CA ILE A 97 16.12 13.06 -2.23
C ILE A 97 16.39 11.55 -2.23
N VAL A 98 15.84 10.80 -3.20
CA VAL A 98 15.89 9.34 -3.18
C VAL A 98 17.21 8.80 -3.70
N LYS A 99 17.78 9.37 -4.78
CA LYS A 99 19.01 8.88 -5.39
C LYS A 99 20.26 9.51 -4.81
N ASP A 100 20.22 10.84 -4.64
CA ASP A 100 21.41 11.61 -4.24
C ASP A 100 21.44 11.87 -2.73
N GLN A 101 20.39 11.47 -1.99
CA GLN A 101 20.22 11.70 -0.54
C GLN A 101 20.39 13.19 -0.15
N ASP A 102 19.92 14.08 -1.02
CA ASP A 102 20.03 15.52 -0.87
C ASP A 102 19.18 16.02 0.32
N GLN A 103 19.85 16.45 1.38
CA GLN A 103 19.22 16.94 2.60
C GLN A 103 18.63 18.33 2.42
N GLU A 104 19.15 19.15 1.53
CA GLU A 104 18.62 20.48 1.26
C GLU A 104 17.28 20.38 0.52
N ALA A 105 17.19 19.53 -0.50
CA ALA A 105 15.95 19.23 -1.20
C ALA A 105 14.88 18.67 -0.24
N LEU A 106 15.27 17.78 0.68
CA LEU A 106 14.37 17.22 1.70
C LEU A 106 13.86 18.31 2.66
N GLN A 107 14.73 19.18 3.15
CA GLN A 107 14.33 20.27 4.03
C GLN A 107 13.43 21.28 3.32
N ASN A 108 13.71 21.57 2.05
CA ASN A 108 12.90 22.46 1.23
C ASN A 108 11.50 21.88 1.03
N LEU A 109 11.38 20.62 0.63
CA LEU A 109 10.10 19.93 0.50
C LEU A 109 9.34 19.94 1.84
N SER A 110 10.00 19.58 2.93
CA SER A 110 9.39 19.56 4.27
C SER A 110 8.84 20.92 4.67
N ARG A 111 9.55 22.00 4.36
CA ARG A 111 9.11 23.37 4.61
C ARG A 111 7.86 23.74 3.83
N HIS A 112 7.77 23.29 2.57
CA HIS A 112 6.59 23.53 1.72
C HIS A 112 5.35 22.79 2.23
N ILE A 113 5.48 21.52 2.60
CA ILE A 113 4.32 20.68 2.96
C ILE A 113 3.83 20.87 4.41
N ARG A 114 4.74 21.23 5.32
CA ARG A 114 4.45 21.32 6.77
C ARG A 114 3.22 22.16 7.14
N PRO A 115 2.93 23.32 6.53
CA PRO A 115 1.76 24.12 6.88
C PRO A 115 0.42 23.43 6.60
N PHE A 116 0.40 22.43 5.69
CA PHE A 116 -0.80 21.75 5.22
C PHE A 116 -0.92 20.33 5.77
N LEU A 117 0.03 19.88 6.61
CA LEU A 117 0.10 18.53 7.12
C LEU A 117 -0.11 18.49 8.63
N LEU A 118 -1.18 17.82 9.04
CA LEU A 118 -1.44 17.54 10.46
C LEU A 118 -1.28 16.05 10.71
N ARG A 119 -0.27 15.68 11.50
CA ARG A 119 -0.03 14.30 11.92
C ARG A 119 -0.18 14.16 13.43
N ARG A 120 -0.97 13.17 13.85
CA ARG A 120 -1.13 12.79 15.25
C ARG A 120 -0.83 11.32 15.43
N LEU A 121 0.07 10.97 16.33
CA LEU A 121 0.35 9.59 16.66
C LEU A 121 -0.59 9.12 17.76
N LYS A 122 -1.13 7.91 17.62
CA LYS A 122 -2.04 7.29 18.59
C LYS A 122 -1.50 7.35 20.02
N LYS A 123 -0.21 7.05 20.20
CA LYS A 123 0.50 7.08 21.50
C LYS A 123 0.59 8.47 22.14
N GLU A 124 0.46 9.54 21.35
CA GLU A 124 0.56 10.92 21.84
C GLU A 124 -0.80 11.46 22.27
N VAL A 125 -1.87 11.00 21.61
CA VAL A 125 -3.24 11.49 21.79
C VAL A 125 -4.03 10.62 22.77
N LEU A 126 -3.90 9.30 22.65
CA LEU A 126 -4.67 8.32 23.44
C LEU A 126 -3.80 7.78 24.58
N LYS A 127 -3.56 8.60 25.60
CA LYS A 127 -2.74 8.23 26.77
C LYS A 127 -3.37 7.14 27.64
N GLU A 128 -4.68 6.94 27.53
CA GLU A 128 -5.44 5.94 28.31
C GLU A 128 -5.33 4.52 27.72
N LEU A 129 -4.88 4.40 26.47
CA LEU A 129 -4.70 3.09 25.87
C LEU A 129 -3.43 2.41 26.42
N PRO A 130 -3.54 1.13 26.82
CA PRO A 130 -2.36 0.36 27.18
C PRO A 130 -1.41 0.24 25.97
N PRO A 131 -0.10 0.04 26.23
CA PRO A 131 0.86 -0.16 25.16
C PRO A 131 0.49 -1.39 24.33
N LYS A 132 0.66 -1.30 23.01
CA LYS A 132 0.46 -2.43 22.11
C LYS A 132 1.49 -3.51 22.44
N VAL A 133 1.03 -4.70 22.80
CA VAL A 133 1.87 -5.87 22.98
C VAL A 133 1.89 -6.67 21.68
N GLU A 134 3.06 -6.84 21.12
CA GLU A 134 3.26 -7.69 19.93
C GLU A 134 4.06 -8.92 20.32
N SER A 135 3.45 -10.09 20.15
CA SER A 135 4.11 -11.38 20.38
C SER A 135 4.35 -12.10 19.05
N LYS A 136 5.53 -12.65 18.86
CA LYS A 136 5.86 -13.49 17.72
C LYS A 136 5.81 -14.95 18.15
N MET A 137 4.97 -15.73 17.50
CA MET A 137 4.90 -17.16 17.70
C MET A 137 5.38 -17.90 16.46
N SER A 138 6.08 -19.00 16.67
CA SER A 138 6.59 -19.86 15.61
C SER A 138 5.88 -21.21 15.67
N ALA A 139 5.39 -21.68 14.54
CA ALA A 139 4.82 -23.01 14.39
C ALA A 139 5.77 -23.90 13.60
N GLU A 140 5.99 -25.11 14.04
CA GLU A 140 6.70 -26.11 13.27
C GLU A 140 5.81 -26.67 12.17
N MET A 141 6.42 -27.00 11.04
CA MET A 141 5.69 -27.66 9.95
C MET A 141 5.33 -29.08 10.32
N THR A 142 4.13 -29.53 9.94
CA THR A 142 3.82 -30.97 10.06
C THR A 142 4.80 -31.81 9.21
N PRO A 143 5.07 -33.07 9.57
CA PRO A 143 6.02 -33.91 8.84
C PRO A 143 5.70 -34.01 7.33
N ARG A 144 4.42 -34.03 6.96
CA ARG A 144 3.96 -34.04 5.57
C ARG A 144 4.18 -32.71 4.88
N GLN A 145 3.90 -31.61 5.59
CA GLN A 145 4.14 -30.24 5.10
C GLN A 145 5.64 -30.00 4.86
N SER A 146 6.48 -30.44 5.79
CA SER A 146 7.95 -30.28 5.69
C SER A 146 8.52 -31.01 4.46
N LYS A 147 8.03 -32.24 4.18
CA LYS A 147 8.46 -32.98 2.98
C LYS A 147 8.09 -32.24 1.69
N VAL A 148 6.86 -31.74 1.60
CA VAL A 148 6.39 -30.97 0.44
C VAL A 148 7.20 -29.68 0.29
N TYR A 149 7.42 -28.97 1.40
CA TYR A 149 8.21 -27.74 1.38
C TYR A 149 9.65 -27.98 0.91
N ALA A 150 10.31 -29.02 1.42
CA ALA A 150 11.68 -29.37 1.04
C ALA A 150 11.80 -29.69 -0.46
N ALA A 151 10.84 -30.47 -1.01
CA ALA A 151 10.81 -30.78 -2.44
C ALA A 151 10.64 -29.52 -3.31
N TRP A 152 9.72 -28.64 -2.92
CA TRP A 152 9.50 -27.37 -3.63
C TRP A 152 10.65 -26.40 -3.47
N LEU A 153 11.29 -26.33 -2.31
CA LEU A 153 12.48 -25.50 -2.09
C LEU A 153 13.65 -25.93 -3.00
N ALA A 154 13.88 -27.26 -3.13
CA ALA A 154 14.92 -27.79 -4.03
C ALA A 154 14.63 -27.40 -5.48
N LYS A 155 13.39 -27.58 -5.94
CA LYS A 155 12.95 -27.20 -7.29
C LYS A 155 13.09 -25.67 -7.50
N ALA A 156 12.61 -24.85 -6.56
CA ALA A 156 12.69 -23.39 -6.64
C ALA A 156 14.15 -22.90 -6.71
N ARG A 157 15.07 -23.52 -5.97
CA ARG A 157 16.51 -23.18 -6.02
C ARG A 157 17.10 -23.48 -7.40
N GLN A 158 16.77 -24.61 -7.98
CA GLN A 158 17.23 -24.98 -9.31
C GLN A 158 16.67 -24.01 -10.36
N GLU A 159 15.36 -23.79 -10.41
CA GLU A 159 14.72 -22.87 -11.34
C GLU A 159 15.28 -21.44 -11.21
N MET A 160 15.52 -20.97 -9.98
CA MET A 160 16.09 -19.66 -9.73
C MET A 160 17.54 -19.56 -10.26
N GLN A 161 18.34 -20.59 -10.06
CA GLN A 161 19.73 -20.61 -10.52
C GLN A 161 19.81 -20.63 -12.05
N GLU A 162 19.00 -21.45 -12.71
CA GLU A 162 18.90 -21.51 -14.17
C GLU A 162 18.44 -20.14 -14.74
N GLU A 163 17.45 -19.53 -14.15
CA GLU A 163 16.91 -18.24 -14.58
C GLU A 163 17.91 -17.10 -14.41
N LEU A 164 18.59 -17.02 -13.25
CA LEU A 164 19.62 -16.01 -12.99
C LEU A 164 20.80 -16.15 -13.96
N THR A 165 21.17 -17.37 -14.32
CA THR A 165 22.25 -17.61 -15.27
C THR A 165 21.85 -17.22 -16.69
N ALA A 166 20.58 -17.45 -17.08
CA ALA A 166 20.10 -17.19 -18.43
C ALA A 166 19.79 -15.71 -18.71
N GLN A 167 19.17 -14.99 -17.77
CA GLN A 167 18.60 -13.66 -18.02
C GLN A 167 19.09 -12.57 -17.05
N GLY A 168 19.82 -12.93 -16.00
CA GLY A 168 20.26 -12.01 -14.96
C GLY A 168 19.14 -11.64 -13.99
N PHE A 169 19.49 -10.90 -12.92
CA PHE A 169 18.59 -10.63 -11.79
C PHE A 169 17.39 -9.74 -12.17
N GLU A 170 17.61 -8.68 -12.91
CA GLU A 170 16.55 -7.69 -13.21
C GLU A 170 15.40 -8.29 -14.01
N GLN A 171 15.70 -9.15 -14.99
CA GLN A 171 14.68 -9.80 -15.82
C GLN A 171 13.99 -10.97 -15.10
N SER A 172 14.68 -11.57 -14.12
CA SER A 172 14.20 -12.72 -13.35
C SER A 172 13.35 -12.35 -12.13
N ARG A 173 13.26 -11.06 -11.74
CA ARG A 173 12.61 -10.59 -10.50
C ARG A 173 11.19 -11.10 -10.32
N ILE A 174 10.38 -11.06 -11.37
CA ILE A 174 8.96 -11.50 -11.30
C ILE A 174 8.87 -13.01 -11.03
N LYS A 175 9.70 -13.82 -11.70
CA LYS A 175 9.73 -15.27 -11.49
C LYS A 175 10.23 -15.61 -10.09
N ILE A 176 11.29 -14.95 -9.61
CA ILE A 176 11.80 -15.12 -8.25
C ILE A 176 10.71 -14.80 -7.22
N LEU A 177 9.99 -13.69 -7.40
CA LEU A 177 8.88 -13.31 -6.53
C LEU A 177 7.75 -14.36 -6.53
N ALA A 178 7.45 -14.93 -7.70
CA ALA A 178 6.45 -16.01 -7.81
C ALA A 178 6.88 -17.27 -7.06
N LEU A 179 8.16 -17.67 -7.17
CA LEU A 179 8.70 -18.82 -6.43
C LEU A 179 8.65 -18.59 -4.91
N LEU A 180 9.06 -17.39 -4.44
CA LEU A 180 8.98 -17.02 -3.03
C LEU A 180 7.53 -17.01 -2.52
N THR A 181 6.60 -16.52 -3.35
CA THR A 181 5.17 -16.51 -3.00
C THR A 181 4.63 -17.93 -2.82
N ARG A 182 5.01 -18.87 -3.69
CA ARG A 182 4.63 -20.28 -3.57
C ARG A 182 5.19 -20.91 -2.30
N LEU A 183 6.48 -20.66 -1.98
CA LEU A 183 7.06 -21.13 -0.72
C LEU A 183 6.35 -20.57 0.50
N ARG A 184 5.93 -19.30 0.48
CA ARG A 184 5.09 -18.71 1.54
C ARG A 184 3.74 -19.40 1.66
N GLN A 185 3.08 -19.70 0.55
CA GLN A 185 1.81 -20.43 0.55
C GLN A 185 1.97 -21.82 1.18
N LEU A 186 3.04 -22.55 0.84
CA LEU A 186 3.36 -23.84 1.44
C LEU A 186 3.63 -23.74 2.95
N CYS A 187 4.26 -22.66 3.42
CA CYS A 187 4.44 -22.39 4.84
C CYS A 187 3.12 -22.08 5.57
N CYS A 188 2.17 -21.45 4.89
CA CYS A 188 0.84 -21.19 5.47
C CYS A 188 -0.01 -22.46 5.51
N HIS A 189 -0.31 -23.00 4.35
CA HIS A 189 -1.00 -24.29 4.18
C HIS A 189 -0.76 -24.79 2.75
N PRO A 190 -0.23 -26.01 2.56
CA PRO A 190 0.06 -26.51 1.21
C PRO A 190 -1.14 -26.59 0.27
N ALA A 191 -2.36 -26.75 0.79
CA ALA A 191 -3.57 -26.75 -0.04
C ALA A 191 -3.87 -25.37 -0.69
N LEU A 192 -3.19 -24.30 -0.32
CA LEU A 192 -3.28 -23.01 -1.03
C LEU A 192 -2.63 -23.06 -2.42
N PHE A 193 -1.88 -24.12 -2.69
CA PHE A 193 -1.14 -24.29 -3.92
C PHE A 193 -1.27 -25.68 -4.54
N LEU A 194 -1.55 -26.72 -3.72
CA LEU A 194 -1.67 -28.11 -4.14
C LEU A 194 -3.09 -28.61 -3.87
N ASP A 195 -3.88 -28.77 -4.92
CA ASP A 195 -5.30 -29.16 -4.82
C ASP A 195 -5.51 -30.53 -4.14
N ASP A 196 -4.55 -31.45 -4.34
CA ASP A 196 -4.61 -32.80 -3.78
C ASP A 196 -3.99 -32.95 -2.38
N TYR A 197 -3.57 -31.85 -1.75
CA TYR A 197 -2.99 -31.92 -0.43
C TYR A 197 -4.04 -32.21 0.63
N ARG A 198 -3.87 -33.33 1.37
CA ARG A 198 -4.77 -33.80 2.45
C ARG A 198 -4.07 -33.84 3.81
N GLY A 199 -3.07 -32.99 4.01
CA GLY A 199 -2.36 -32.86 5.29
C GLY A 199 -2.80 -31.64 6.08
N GLY A 200 -2.39 -31.55 7.34
CA GLY A 200 -2.55 -30.37 8.16
C GLY A 200 -1.47 -29.31 7.92
N SER A 201 -1.53 -28.24 8.66
CA SER A 201 -0.54 -27.17 8.66
C SER A 201 -0.24 -26.72 10.08
N GLY A 202 1.03 -26.74 10.48
CA GLY A 202 1.40 -26.33 11.83
C GLY A 202 0.98 -24.90 12.18
N LYS A 203 0.93 -23.99 11.20
CA LYS A 203 0.41 -22.62 11.44
C LYS A 203 -1.09 -22.59 11.67
N LEU A 204 -1.85 -23.42 10.97
CA LEU A 204 -3.29 -23.49 11.15
C LEU A 204 -3.62 -24.13 12.51
N ASP A 205 -2.88 -25.17 12.89
CA ASP A 205 -3.05 -25.83 14.17
C ASP A 205 -2.76 -24.85 15.32
N LEU A 206 -1.63 -24.13 15.28
CA LEU A 206 -1.32 -23.08 16.24
C LEU A 206 -2.36 -21.96 16.29
N LEU A 207 -2.90 -21.54 15.13
CA LEU A 207 -3.96 -20.54 15.10
C LEU A 207 -5.22 -21.03 15.81
N HIS A 208 -5.60 -22.29 15.62
CA HIS A 208 -6.74 -22.89 16.31
C HIS A 208 -6.54 -22.93 17.84
N GLU A 209 -5.36 -23.31 18.29
CA GLU A 209 -5.01 -23.28 19.73
C GLU A 209 -5.16 -21.86 20.30
N LEU A 210 -4.56 -20.87 19.63
CA LEU A 210 -4.64 -19.47 20.07
C LEU A 210 -6.07 -18.90 20.09
N LEU A 211 -6.93 -19.32 19.18
CA LEU A 211 -8.32 -18.89 19.15
C LEU A 211 -9.19 -19.58 20.22
N GLN A 212 -8.77 -20.75 20.71
CA GLN A 212 -9.45 -21.43 21.82
C GLN A 212 -9.06 -20.86 23.17
N ASP A 213 -7.84 -20.31 23.27
CA ASP A 213 -7.30 -19.72 24.50
C ASP A 213 -7.66 -18.22 24.66
N ALA A 214 -8.28 -17.57 23.66
CA ALA A 214 -8.64 -16.15 23.64
C ALA A 214 -10.09 -15.91 24.07
#